data_9be9515c19bdd4f39290bafdcbbfdf2a
#
_entry.id   9be9515c19bdd4f39290bafdcbbfdf2a
#
_cell.length_a   1.000
_cell.length_b   1.000
_cell.length_c   1.000
_cell.angle_alpha   90.00
_cell.angle_beta   90.00
_cell.angle_gamma   90.00
#
_symmetry.space_group_name_H-M   'P 1'
#
loop_
_entity.id
_entity.type
_entity.pdbx_description
1 polymer ?
#
loop_
_entity_poly.entity_id
_entity_poly.type
_entity_poly.pdbx_seq_one_letter_code
_entity_poly.pdbx_strand_id
1 'polypeptide(L)'
;MRDYSKFRITVKGEPKFASFFLNLSDRQLKKRIGEVLNALKEHPDSGDLVEHVLWPDEYKKLSLDNLFRAEVGKGQRMTYTIRIEGDNLDVDVIEFFKTHKEYEKRFHY
;
A
#
# COMPACT_ATOMS: atom_id res chain seq x y z
N MET A 1 2.88 15.50 12.25
CA MET A 1 3.00 14.83 10.94
C MET A 1 4.34 15.20 10.29
N ARG A 2 5.01 14.23 9.70
CA ARG A 2 6.27 14.48 9.04
C ARG A 2 6.05 15.27 7.75
N ASP A 3 6.95 16.22 7.48
CA ASP A 3 6.89 17.02 6.25
C ASP A 3 7.63 16.28 5.13
N TYR A 4 6.89 15.95 4.07
CA TYR A 4 7.44 15.25 2.92
C TYR A 4 7.66 16.16 1.70
N SER A 5 7.50 17.49 1.87
CA SER A 5 7.58 18.43 0.75
C SER A 5 8.94 18.43 0.04
N LYS A 6 9.99 18.01 0.71
CA LYS A 6 11.35 17.98 0.13
C LYS A 6 11.61 16.75 -0.74
N PHE A 7 10.70 15.78 -0.74
CA PHE A 7 10.88 14.56 -1.52
C PHE A 7 10.12 14.61 -2.83
N ARG A 8 10.66 13.92 -3.83
CA ARG A 8 9.92 13.57 -5.03
C ARG A 8 9.20 12.27 -4.74
N ILE A 9 7.90 12.33 -4.63
CA ILE A 9 7.10 11.17 -4.25
C ILE A 9 6.54 10.51 -5.49
N THR A 10 6.86 9.22 -5.67
CA THR A 10 6.32 8.41 -6.74
C THR A 10 5.52 7.27 -6.13
N VAL A 11 4.29 7.09 -6.59
CA VAL A 11 3.45 5.96 -6.17
C VAL A 11 3.38 4.98 -7.33
N LYS A 12 3.79 3.75 -7.08
CA LYS A 12 3.77 2.70 -8.09
C LYS A 12 3.27 1.40 -7.46
N GLY A 13 2.92 0.44 -8.29
CA GLY A 13 2.48 -0.87 -7.83
C GLY A 13 3.47 -1.95 -8.20
N GLU A 14 3.64 -2.94 -7.34
CA GLU A 14 4.33 -4.15 -7.71
C GLU A 14 3.57 -4.80 -8.86
N PRO A 15 4.23 -5.63 -9.70
CA PRO A 15 3.60 -6.16 -10.91
C PRO A 15 2.23 -6.80 -10.71
N LYS A 16 2.06 -7.54 -9.64
CA LYS A 16 0.79 -8.20 -9.33
C LYS A 16 -0.32 -7.18 -9.06
N PHE A 17 -0.03 -6.16 -8.25
CA PHE A 17 -1.00 -5.11 -7.96
C PHE A 17 -1.27 -4.27 -9.21
N ALA A 18 -0.24 -3.89 -9.94
CA ALA A 18 -0.39 -3.08 -11.15
C ALA A 18 -1.29 -3.77 -12.16
N SER A 19 -1.09 -5.07 -12.39
CA SER A 19 -1.93 -5.84 -13.29
C SER A 19 -3.37 -5.89 -12.80
N PHE A 20 -3.58 -6.14 -11.52
CA PHE A 20 -4.91 -6.13 -10.92
C PHE A 20 -5.62 -4.80 -11.16
N PHE A 21 -4.94 -3.70 -10.86
CA PHE A 21 -5.52 -2.35 -10.97
C PHE A 21 -5.86 -1.99 -12.42
N LEU A 22 -4.96 -2.27 -13.35
CA LEU A 22 -5.16 -1.96 -14.76
C LEU A 22 -6.32 -2.75 -15.37
N ASN A 23 -6.54 -3.97 -14.90
CA ASN A 23 -7.60 -4.84 -15.43
C ASN A 23 -8.89 -4.77 -14.63
N LEU A 24 -8.94 -3.91 -13.62
CA LEU A 24 -10.12 -3.80 -12.76
C LEU A 24 -11.29 -3.18 -13.51
N SER A 25 -12.39 -3.93 -13.62
CA SER A 25 -13.59 -3.48 -14.33
C SER A 25 -14.58 -2.72 -13.43
N ASP A 26 -14.50 -2.90 -12.13
CA ASP A 26 -15.34 -2.18 -11.17
C ASP A 26 -14.88 -0.72 -11.09
N ARG A 27 -15.63 0.17 -11.72
CA ARG A 27 -15.28 1.58 -11.83
C ARG A 27 -15.27 2.30 -10.49
N GLN A 28 -16.19 1.97 -9.61
CA GLN A 28 -16.27 2.61 -8.30
C GLN A 28 -15.08 2.21 -7.43
N LEU A 29 -14.75 0.93 -7.43
CA LEU A 29 -13.58 0.43 -6.70
C LEU A 29 -12.31 1.04 -7.25
N LYS A 30 -12.17 1.08 -8.58
CA LYS A 30 -11.00 1.67 -9.22
C LYS A 30 -10.82 3.14 -8.83
N LYS A 31 -11.93 3.87 -8.77
CA LYS A 31 -11.92 5.27 -8.34
C LYS A 31 -11.46 5.41 -6.89
N ARG A 32 -11.99 4.57 -5.98
CA ARG A 32 -11.60 4.62 -4.57
C ARG A 32 -10.12 4.30 -4.39
N ILE A 33 -9.64 3.27 -5.09
CA ILE A 33 -8.20 2.93 -5.05
C ILE A 33 -7.38 4.11 -5.55
N GLY A 34 -7.78 4.70 -6.67
CA GLY A 34 -7.08 5.87 -7.23
C GLY A 34 -7.02 7.04 -6.26
N GLU A 35 -8.10 7.30 -5.53
CA GLU A 35 -8.13 8.36 -4.51
C GLU A 35 -7.13 8.07 -3.39
N VAL A 36 -7.04 6.82 -2.94
CA VAL A 36 -6.07 6.43 -1.91
C VAL A 36 -4.64 6.60 -2.44
N LEU A 37 -4.38 6.16 -3.69
CA LEU A 37 -3.07 6.34 -4.30
C LEU A 37 -2.67 7.82 -4.37
N ASN A 38 -3.61 8.69 -4.70
CA ASN A 38 -3.37 10.13 -4.74
C ASN A 38 -3.08 10.69 -3.34
N ALA A 39 -3.81 10.21 -2.33
CA ALA A 39 -3.56 10.63 -0.95
C ALA A 39 -2.17 10.20 -0.46
N LEU A 40 -1.71 9.02 -0.85
CA LEU A 40 -0.36 8.54 -0.51
C LEU A 40 0.73 9.38 -1.17
N LYS A 41 0.43 9.99 -2.29
CA LYS A 41 1.37 10.88 -2.98
C LYS A 41 1.63 12.15 -2.17
N GLU A 42 0.64 12.59 -1.40
CA GLU A 42 0.78 13.76 -0.53
C GLU A 42 1.22 13.39 0.88
N HIS A 43 0.72 12.27 1.39
CA HIS A 43 0.98 11.79 2.75
C HIS A 43 1.35 10.31 2.74
N PRO A 44 2.59 9.97 2.39
CA PRO A 44 3.00 8.57 2.25
C PRO A 44 2.81 7.72 3.51
N ASP A 45 2.89 8.32 4.68
CA ASP A 45 2.75 7.63 5.95
C ASP A 45 1.35 7.70 6.56
N SER A 46 0.34 8.04 5.74
CA SER A 46 -1.03 8.16 6.23
C SER A 46 -1.67 6.82 6.60
N GLY A 47 -1.14 5.72 6.08
CA GLY A 47 -1.62 4.40 6.44
C GLY A 47 -1.11 3.95 7.81
N ASP A 48 -1.60 2.81 8.26
CA ASP A 48 -1.19 2.23 9.54
C ASP A 48 0.07 1.38 9.36
N LEU A 49 1.05 1.61 10.23
CA LEU A 49 2.26 0.79 10.24
C LEU A 49 1.93 -0.62 10.71
N VAL A 50 2.38 -1.63 9.97
CA VAL A 50 2.20 -3.03 10.35
C VAL A 50 3.48 -3.54 10.98
N GLU A 51 3.40 -4.01 12.23
CA GLU A 51 4.55 -4.52 12.95
C GLU A 51 5.13 -5.76 12.27
N HIS A 52 6.45 -5.86 12.22
CA HIS A 52 7.15 -6.95 11.54
C HIS A 52 6.67 -8.34 11.96
N VAL A 53 6.36 -8.52 13.24
CA VAL A 53 5.90 -9.81 13.77
C VAL A 53 4.59 -10.27 13.11
N LEU A 54 3.81 -9.35 12.57
CA LEU A 54 2.53 -9.65 11.91
C LEU A 54 2.67 -9.89 10.40
N TRP A 55 3.87 -9.72 9.85
CA TRP A 55 4.06 -9.87 8.41
C TRP A 55 3.92 -11.33 7.99
N PRO A 56 3.21 -11.61 6.88
CA PRO A 56 3.23 -12.94 6.27
C PRO A 56 4.65 -13.32 5.84
N ASP A 57 4.94 -14.61 5.78
CA ASP A 57 6.25 -15.08 5.38
C ASP A 57 6.66 -14.58 3.99
N GLU A 58 5.71 -14.48 3.08
CA GLU A 58 5.96 -13.98 1.73
C GLU A 58 6.47 -12.53 1.75
N TYR A 59 5.97 -11.73 2.69
CA TYR A 59 6.39 -10.34 2.85
C TYR A 59 7.79 -10.24 3.46
N LYS A 60 8.12 -11.15 4.38
CA LYS A 60 9.45 -11.17 5.00
C LYS A 60 10.54 -11.45 3.98
N LYS A 61 10.20 -12.13 2.89
CA LYS A 61 11.14 -12.44 1.81
C LYS A 61 11.38 -11.27 0.86
N LEU A 62 10.61 -10.20 0.97
CA LEU A 62 10.70 -9.06 0.04
C LEU A 62 11.76 -8.04 0.44
N SER A 63 12.49 -8.27 1.52
CA SER A 63 13.52 -7.36 2.03
C SER A 63 13.00 -5.94 2.26
N LEU A 64 11.83 -5.84 2.86
CA LEU A 64 11.21 -4.56 3.17
C LEU A 64 11.72 -4.01 4.49
N ASP A 65 11.91 -2.69 4.57
CA ASP A 65 12.27 -2.01 5.82
C ASP A 65 11.03 -1.63 6.62
N ASN A 66 9.89 -1.54 5.96
CA ASN A 66 8.64 -1.13 6.60
C ASN A 66 7.46 -1.70 5.80
N LEU A 67 6.30 -1.71 6.44
CA LEU A 67 5.06 -2.15 5.79
C LEU A 67 3.92 -1.35 6.38
N PHE A 68 3.08 -0.82 5.50
CA PHE A 68 1.89 -0.05 5.86
C PHE A 68 0.66 -0.67 5.26
N ARG A 69 -0.49 -0.37 5.85
CA ARG A 69 -1.77 -0.70 5.24
C ARG A 69 -2.62 0.55 5.13
N ALA A 70 -3.31 0.70 4.02
CA ALA A 70 -4.24 1.80 3.78
C ALA A 70 -5.64 1.24 3.61
N GLU A 71 -6.63 1.88 4.24
CA GLU A 71 -8.02 1.51 4.01
C GLU A 71 -8.50 2.13 2.70
N VAL A 72 -9.22 1.33 1.92
CA VAL A 72 -9.79 1.77 0.65
C VAL A 72 -11.30 1.98 0.78
N GLY A 73 -11.96 1.13 1.55
CA GLY A 73 -13.38 1.20 1.81
C GLY A 73 -13.74 0.11 2.81
N LYS A 74 -15.00 -0.18 2.97
CA LYS A 74 -15.51 -1.12 3.98
C LYS A 74 -14.74 -2.44 4.02
N GLY A 75 -13.74 -2.53 4.88
CA GLY A 75 -12.90 -3.72 5.01
C GLY A 75 -11.91 -3.96 3.90
N GLN A 76 -11.90 -3.09 2.88
CA GLN A 76 -10.95 -3.19 1.78
C GLN A 76 -9.66 -2.49 2.15
N ARG A 77 -8.52 -3.14 1.89
CA ARG A 77 -7.22 -2.62 2.30
C ARG A 77 -6.16 -2.87 1.25
N MET A 78 -5.15 -2.00 1.25
CA MET A 78 -3.95 -2.17 0.44
C MET A 78 -2.74 -2.14 1.34
N THR A 79 -1.76 -2.97 1.02
CA THR A 79 -0.47 -2.92 1.70
C THR A 79 0.54 -2.20 0.80
N TYR A 80 1.45 -1.47 1.42
CA TYR A 80 2.47 -0.76 0.68
C TYR A 80 3.72 -0.57 1.55
N THR A 81 4.83 -0.30 0.90
CA THR A 81 6.09 0.01 1.57
C THR A 81 6.61 1.35 1.07
N ILE A 82 7.41 2.01 1.91
CA ILE A 82 8.06 3.27 1.56
C ILE A 82 9.55 3.05 1.47
N ARG A 83 10.14 3.47 0.35
CA ARG A 83 11.59 3.42 0.14
C ARG A 83 12.10 4.82 -0.14
N ILE A 84 13.10 5.24 0.61
CA ILE A 84 13.70 6.57 0.44
C ILE A 84 15.13 6.38 -0.05
N GLU A 85 15.45 7.08 -1.15
CA GLU A 85 16.78 7.09 -1.71
C GLU A 85 17.10 8.52 -2.13
N GLY A 86 17.94 9.21 -1.35
CA GLY A 86 18.24 10.60 -1.58
C GLY A 86 16.99 11.47 -1.45
N ASP A 87 16.66 12.20 -2.50
CA ASP A 87 15.47 13.06 -2.55
C ASP A 87 14.23 12.34 -3.07
N ASN A 88 14.36 11.07 -3.42
CA ASN A 88 13.26 10.29 -3.97
C ASN A 88 12.61 9.44 -2.89
N LEU A 89 11.29 9.49 -2.84
CA LEU A 89 10.50 8.65 -1.95
C LEU A 89 9.54 7.85 -2.82
N ASP A 90 9.70 6.54 -2.81
CA ASP A 90 8.84 5.63 -3.57
C ASP A 90 7.85 4.94 -2.65
N VAL A 91 6.58 5.04 -2.99
CA VAL A 91 5.51 4.26 -2.37
C VAL A 91 5.24 3.08 -3.31
N ASP A 92 5.55 1.88 -2.86
CA ASP A 92 5.30 0.66 -3.64
C ASP A 92 4.09 -0.07 -3.07
N VAL A 93 2.99 -0.10 -3.84
CA VAL A 93 1.80 -0.85 -3.43
C VAL A 93 2.01 -2.32 -3.75
N ILE A 94 1.80 -3.16 -2.74
CA ILE A 94 2.13 -4.58 -2.83
C ILE A 94 0.91 -5.42 -3.17
N GLU A 95 -0.17 -5.26 -2.38
CA GLU A 95 -1.31 -6.16 -2.49
C GLU A 95 -2.61 -5.45 -2.12
N PHE A 96 -3.71 -5.88 -2.74
CA PHE A 96 -5.05 -5.40 -2.41
C PHE A 96 -5.85 -6.56 -1.82
N PHE A 97 -6.58 -6.27 -0.74
CA PHE A 97 -7.46 -7.24 -0.08
C PHE A 97 -8.91 -6.77 -0.19
N LYS A 98 -9.73 -7.57 -0.82
CA LYS A 98 -11.12 -7.23 -1.11
C LYS A 98 -11.98 -7.20 0.13
N THR A 99 -11.64 -8.00 1.15
CA THR A 99 -12.39 -8.07 2.40
C THR A 99 -11.44 -8.04 3.59
N HIS A 100 -11.98 -7.60 4.73
CA HIS A 100 -11.26 -7.65 6.00
C HIS A 100 -10.84 -9.09 6.34
N LYS A 101 -11.69 -10.06 6.02
CA LYS A 101 -11.43 -11.46 6.28
C LYS A 101 -10.22 -11.98 5.48
N GLU A 102 -10.12 -11.58 4.21
CA GLU A 102 -8.96 -11.94 3.39
C GLU A 102 -7.67 -11.37 3.97
N TYR A 103 -7.74 -10.12 4.44
CA TYR A 103 -6.60 -9.47 5.05
C TYR A 103 -6.18 -10.19 6.35
N GLU A 104 -7.15 -10.49 7.22
CA GLU A 104 -6.87 -11.19 8.47
C GLU A 104 -6.25 -12.57 8.23
N LYS A 105 -6.77 -13.30 7.24
CA LYS A 105 -6.26 -14.62 6.89
C LYS A 105 -4.80 -14.53 6.44
N ARG A 106 -4.46 -13.50 5.69
CA ARG A 106 -3.11 -13.29 5.18
C ARG A 106 -2.13 -12.88 6.28
N PHE A 107 -2.58 -12.03 7.19
CA PHE A 107 -1.73 -11.43 8.23
C PHE A 107 -1.85 -12.10 9.61
N HIS A 108 -2.57 -13.19 9.71
CA HIS A 108 -2.65 -14.01 10.94
C HIS A 108 -3.19 -13.24 12.16
N TYR A 109 -4.16 -12.38 11.94
CA TYR A 109 -4.86 -11.73 13.05
C TYR A 109 -5.82 -12.68 13.71
#